data_dfa3eed3b6f4af48f838e0e3bd920692
#
_entry.id   dfa3eed3b6f4af48f838e0e3bd920692
#
_cell.length_a   1.000
_cell.length_b   1.000
_cell.length_c   1.000
_cell.angle_alpha   90.00
_cell.angle_beta   90.00
_cell.angle_gamma   90.00
#
_symmetry.space_group_name_H-M   'P 1'
#
loop_
_entity.id
_entity.type
_entity.pdbx_description
1 polymer ?
#
loop_
_entity_poly.entity_id
_entity_poly.type
_entity_poly.pdbx_seq_one_letter_code
_entity_poly.pdbx_strand_id
1 'polypeptide(L)'
;MRAERPRKLSPLMSFRWLACICLPMTLSPLAEKLPDPVTAGWQGETVCELLREDAELRIFRCTFPPGVGHERHFHPRHFGYALSGGTMRITSDGGTREVTLKTGSYFFSEGIAWHEGLNVGETTVSYLMIEPK
;
A
#
# COMPACT_ATOMS: atom_id res chain seq x y z
N MET A 1 84.74 16.59 -41.64
CA MET A 1 84.13 16.25 -40.29
C MET A 1 82.87 17.03 -40.10
N ARG A 2 81.69 16.42 -40.16
CA ARG A 2 80.39 17.02 -40.02
C ARG A 2 79.88 16.70 -38.62
N ALA A 3 79.66 17.73 -37.81
CA ALA A 3 79.09 17.61 -36.48
C ALA A 3 77.60 17.47 -36.58
N GLU A 4 77.06 16.37 -36.10
CA GLU A 4 75.58 16.18 -35.94
C GLU A 4 75.04 16.89 -34.68
N ARG A 5 73.98 17.62 -34.87
CA ARG A 5 73.24 18.29 -33.76
C ARG A 5 72.24 17.32 -33.12
N PRO A 6 72.11 17.32 -31.79
CA PRO A 6 71.15 16.47 -31.14
C PRO A 6 69.72 17.02 -31.28
N ARG A 7 68.79 16.10 -31.60
CA ARG A 7 67.33 16.38 -31.66
C ARG A 7 66.80 16.59 -30.26
N LYS A 8 66.08 17.69 -30.09
CA LYS A 8 65.31 18.00 -28.88
C LYS A 8 64.06 17.09 -28.86
N LEU A 9 63.93 16.29 -27.82
CA LEU A 9 62.70 15.56 -27.49
C LEU A 9 61.69 16.51 -26.82
N SER A 10 60.52 16.62 -27.39
CA SER A 10 59.40 17.36 -26.83
C SER A 10 58.80 16.58 -25.66
N PRO A 11 58.36 17.25 -24.58
CA PRO A 11 57.70 16.56 -23.47
C PRO A 11 56.26 16.13 -23.87
N LEU A 12 55.96 14.87 -23.68
CA LEU A 12 54.60 14.30 -23.77
C LEU A 12 53.71 14.91 -22.68
N MET A 13 52.75 15.72 -23.11
CA MET A 13 51.67 16.18 -22.24
C MET A 13 50.79 14.98 -21.87
N SER A 14 50.91 14.52 -20.63
CA SER A 14 50.02 13.54 -20.05
C SER A 14 48.65 14.17 -19.83
N PHE A 15 47.69 13.88 -20.69
CA PHE A 15 46.27 14.20 -20.51
C PHE A 15 45.71 13.28 -19.43
N ARG A 16 45.60 13.81 -18.20
CA ARG A 16 44.86 13.12 -17.12
C ARG A 16 43.36 13.26 -17.39
N TRP A 17 42.76 12.18 -17.84
CA TRP A 17 41.28 12.04 -17.89
C TRP A 17 40.77 12.00 -16.47
N LEU A 18 40.09 13.07 -16.02
CA LEU A 18 39.25 13.03 -14.84
C LEU A 18 37.99 12.24 -15.22
N ALA A 19 37.93 10.99 -14.81
CA ALA A 19 36.71 10.19 -14.87
C ALA A 19 35.71 10.77 -13.84
N CYS A 20 34.72 11.49 -14.33
CA CYS A 20 33.59 11.92 -13.54
C CYS A 20 32.76 10.68 -13.18
N ILE A 21 32.94 10.16 -11.96
CA ILE A 21 32.15 9.05 -11.43
C ILE A 21 30.79 9.62 -11.06
N CYS A 22 29.83 9.56 -11.99
CA CYS A 22 28.42 9.76 -11.67
C CYS A 22 27.96 8.58 -10.82
N LEU A 23 27.90 8.74 -9.49
CA LEU A 23 27.17 7.79 -8.64
C LEU A 23 25.67 7.90 -9.00
N PRO A 24 25.00 6.77 -9.31
CA PRO A 24 23.55 6.78 -9.42
C PRO A 24 22.96 7.07 -8.05
N MET A 25 22.30 8.22 -7.90
CA MET A 25 21.43 8.48 -6.76
C MET A 25 20.25 7.49 -6.89
N THR A 26 20.30 6.41 -6.12
CA THR A 26 19.15 5.55 -5.91
C THR A 26 18.15 6.34 -5.06
N LEU A 27 17.15 6.94 -5.69
CA LEU A 27 15.97 7.40 -4.98
C LEU A 27 15.33 6.15 -4.39
N SER A 28 15.44 5.98 -3.07
CA SER A 28 14.61 5.02 -2.34
C SER A 28 13.16 5.45 -2.56
N PRO A 29 12.27 4.57 -3.04
CA PRO A 29 10.85 4.89 -3.11
C PRO A 29 10.39 5.22 -1.68
N LEU A 30 9.87 6.43 -1.49
CA LEU A 30 9.15 6.77 -0.26
C LEU A 30 8.05 5.72 -0.13
N ALA A 31 8.05 4.95 0.95
CA ALA A 31 7.00 4.01 1.24
C ALA A 31 5.68 4.80 1.25
N GLU A 32 4.84 4.59 0.25
CA GLU A 32 3.56 5.27 0.14
C GLU A 32 2.71 4.88 1.34
N LYS A 33 2.27 5.89 2.11
CA LYS A 33 1.42 5.66 3.28
C LYS A 33 0.08 5.11 2.78
N LEU A 34 -0.25 3.90 3.18
CA LEU A 34 -1.53 3.29 2.82
C LEU A 34 -2.71 4.15 3.30
N PRO A 35 -3.80 4.22 2.53
CA PRO A 35 -5.01 4.90 2.95
C PRO A 35 -5.64 4.19 4.15
N ASP A 36 -6.41 4.93 4.92
CA ASP A 36 -7.30 4.35 5.93
C ASP A 36 -8.56 3.74 5.26
N PRO A 37 -9.36 2.93 5.99
CA PRO A 37 -10.48 2.20 5.39
C PRO A 37 -11.58 3.07 4.78
N VAL A 38 -11.81 4.28 5.30
CA VAL A 38 -12.85 5.18 4.77
C VAL A 38 -12.38 5.86 3.48
N THR A 39 -11.05 6.11 3.38
CA THR A 39 -10.43 6.73 2.20
C THR A 39 -10.17 5.71 1.09
N ALA A 40 -9.84 4.47 1.45
CA ALA A 40 -9.69 3.40 0.47
C ALA A 40 -11.02 3.09 -0.21
N GLY A 41 -10.99 2.94 -1.50
CA GLY A 41 -12.17 2.65 -2.32
C GLY A 41 -12.08 1.33 -3.05
N TRP A 42 -12.81 1.26 -4.15
CA TRP A 42 -12.72 0.20 -5.14
C TRP A 42 -12.89 0.80 -6.54
N GLN A 43 -11.83 0.73 -7.36
CA GLN A 43 -11.84 1.25 -8.73
C GLN A 43 -12.29 2.73 -8.82
N GLY A 44 -11.90 3.53 -7.83
CA GLY A 44 -12.24 4.96 -7.76
C GLY A 44 -13.54 5.29 -7.05
N GLU A 45 -14.33 4.29 -6.64
CA GLU A 45 -15.59 4.48 -5.92
C GLU A 45 -15.41 4.25 -4.42
N THR A 46 -16.10 5.02 -3.58
CA THR A 46 -16.13 4.80 -2.14
C THR A 46 -16.97 3.58 -1.79
N VAL A 47 -16.46 2.74 -0.90
CA VAL A 47 -17.15 1.53 -0.41
C VAL A 47 -17.50 1.61 1.08
N CYS A 48 -16.94 2.60 1.78
CA CYS A 48 -17.20 2.83 3.21
C CYS A 48 -17.78 4.23 3.44
N GLU A 49 -18.78 4.32 4.28
CA GLU A 49 -19.45 5.55 4.70
C GLU A 49 -19.10 5.84 6.15
N LEU A 50 -18.53 7.02 6.42
CA LEU A 50 -18.29 7.49 7.78
C LEU A 50 -19.62 7.87 8.44
N LEU A 51 -19.95 7.22 9.55
CA LEU A 51 -21.19 7.45 10.29
C LEU A 51 -20.97 8.39 11.48
N ARG A 52 -19.82 8.25 12.16
CA ARG A 52 -19.43 9.09 13.29
C ARG A 52 -17.92 9.12 13.44
N GLU A 53 -17.41 10.28 13.83
CA GLU A 53 -16.03 10.44 14.27
C GLU A 53 -15.95 11.51 15.34
N ASP A 54 -15.28 11.21 16.45
CA ASP A 54 -14.98 12.14 17.53
C ASP A 54 -13.57 11.86 18.10
N ALA A 55 -13.27 12.39 19.28
CA ALA A 55 -11.94 12.24 19.88
C ALA A 55 -11.66 10.80 20.36
N GLU A 56 -12.68 9.99 20.59
CA GLU A 56 -12.57 8.68 21.24
C GLU A 56 -12.73 7.51 20.28
N LEU A 57 -13.53 7.70 19.22
CA LEU A 57 -13.84 6.61 18.29
C LEU A 57 -14.23 7.11 16.90
N ARG A 58 -14.12 6.19 15.92
CA ARG A 58 -14.63 6.33 14.56
C ARG A 58 -15.55 5.13 14.26
N ILE A 59 -16.73 5.41 13.70
CA ILE A 59 -17.70 4.39 13.27
C ILE A 59 -18.00 4.60 11.80
N PHE A 60 -17.86 3.55 11.02
CA PHE A 60 -18.19 3.56 9.59
C PHE A 60 -18.82 2.25 9.14
N ARG A 61 -19.54 2.31 8.04
CA ARG A 61 -20.16 1.15 7.40
C ARG A 61 -19.54 0.93 6.05
N CYS A 62 -19.11 -0.30 5.76
CA CYS A 62 -18.64 -0.71 4.45
C CYS A 62 -19.65 -1.64 3.78
N THR A 63 -19.82 -1.52 2.46
CA THR A 63 -20.79 -2.28 1.68
C THR A 63 -20.15 -2.74 0.37
N PHE A 64 -20.23 -4.04 0.12
CA PHE A 64 -19.58 -4.71 -1.01
C PHE A 64 -20.59 -5.58 -1.75
N PRO A 65 -21.24 -5.09 -2.83
CA PRO A 65 -21.95 -5.95 -3.76
C PRO A 65 -21.07 -7.07 -4.33
N PRO A 66 -21.60 -8.13 -4.91
CA PRO A 66 -20.81 -9.16 -5.59
C PRO A 66 -19.83 -8.55 -6.60
N GLY A 67 -18.55 -8.97 -6.54
CA GLY A 67 -17.47 -8.46 -7.38
C GLY A 67 -16.89 -7.12 -6.96
N VAL A 68 -17.42 -6.45 -5.94
CA VAL A 68 -16.87 -5.23 -5.37
C VAL A 68 -15.91 -5.55 -4.23
N GLY A 69 -14.79 -4.87 -4.20
CA GLY A 69 -13.77 -5.06 -3.19
C GLY A 69 -13.46 -3.80 -2.39
N HIS A 70 -12.39 -3.87 -1.68
CA HIS A 70 -11.76 -2.79 -0.94
C HIS A 70 -10.29 -2.83 -1.23
N GLU A 71 -9.76 -1.76 -1.83
CA GLU A 71 -8.35 -1.68 -2.19
C GLU A 71 -7.45 -1.74 -0.95
N ARG A 72 -6.17 -1.96 -1.16
CA ARG A 72 -5.19 -2.11 -0.08
C ARG A 72 -5.23 -0.91 0.88
N HIS A 73 -5.45 -1.19 2.16
CA HIS A 73 -5.53 -0.22 3.23
C HIS A 73 -5.08 -0.84 4.56
N PHE A 74 -4.88 -0.01 5.58
CA PHE A 74 -4.58 -0.46 6.94
C PHE A 74 -5.79 -0.29 7.85
N HIS A 75 -5.83 -1.01 8.96
CA HIS A 75 -6.74 -0.71 10.08
C HIS A 75 -5.97 -0.55 11.38
N PRO A 76 -6.30 0.43 12.22
CA PRO A 76 -5.95 0.39 13.63
C PRO A 76 -6.74 -0.72 14.33
N ARG A 77 -6.63 -0.81 15.65
CA ARG A 77 -7.46 -1.68 16.47
C ARG A 77 -8.94 -1.43 16.18
N HIS A 78 -9.73 -2.50 15.96
CA HIS A 78 -11.13 -2.36 15.57
C HIS A 78 -12.01 -3.54 15.97
N PHE A 79 -13.30 -3.26 16.08
CA PHE A 79 -14.39 -4.23 16.16
C PHE A 79 -15.21 -4.17 14.87
N GLY A 80 -15.57 -5.31 14.32
CA GLY A 80 -16.40 -5.43 13.14
C GLY A 80 -17.67 -6.25 13.43
N TYR A 81 -18.83 -5.79 12.91
CA TYR A 81 -20.10 -6.49 13.03
C TYR A 81 -20.76 -6.64 11.65
N ALA A 82 -21.05 -7.86 11.24
CA ALA A 82 -21.64 -8.17 9.94
C ALA A 82 -23.14 -7.84 9.92
N LEU A 83 -23.50 -6.78 9.22
CA LEU A 83 -24.91 -6.37 8.97
C LEU A 83 -25.55 -7.29 7.94
N SER A 84 -24.81 -7.70 6.92
CA SER A 84 -25.20 -8.75 5.97
C SER A 84 -23.99 -9.60 5.60
N GLY A 85 -24.17 -10.89 5.56
CA GLY A 85 -23.11 -11.86 5.34
C GLY A 85 -22.89 -12.22 3.88
N GLY A 86 -21.81 -12.94 3.62
CA GLY A 86 -21.40 -13.43 2.32
C GLY A 86 -19.95 -13.91 2.36
N THR A 87 -19.35 -14.12 1.21
CA THR A 87 -17.97 -14.65 1.11
C THR A 87 -17.03 -13.58 0.60
N MET A 88 -16.06 -13.23 1.43
CA MET A 88 -15.00 -12.30 1.09
C MET A 88 -13.67 -13.03 0.88
N ARG A 89 -12.95 -12.68 -0.16
CA ARG A 89 -11.54 -13.05 -0.33
C ARG A 89 -10.70 -11.93 0.26
N ILE A 90 -9.87 -12.28 1.24
CA ILE A 90 -8.99 -11.34 1.94
C ILE A 90 -7.54 -11.69 1.62
N THR A 91 -6.77 -10.69 1.19
CA THR A 91 -5.34 -10.78 0.95
C THR A 91 -4.60 -9.87 1.92
N SER A 92 -3.55 -10.38 2.56
CA SER A 92 -2.71 -9.66 3.53
C SER A 92 -1.29 -10.25 3.51
N ASP A 93 -0.42 -9.86 4.43
CA ASP A 93 0.92 -10.46 4.62
C ASP A 93 0.88 -11.98 4.76
N GLY A 94 -0.17 -12.52 5.39
CA GLY A 94 -0.37 -13.96 5.58
C GLY A 94 -0.85 -14.71 4.34
N GLY A 95 -0.95 -14.03 3.19
CA GLY A 95 -1.46 -14.60 1.94
C GLY A 95 -2.95 -14.32 1.72
N THR A 96 -3.56 -15.11 0.83
CA THR A 96 -4.96 -14.95 0.42
C THR A 96 -5.81 -16.07 1.00
N ARG A 97 -6.97 -15.72 1.55
CA ARG A 97 -7.96 -16.68 2.08
C ARG A 97 -9.38 -16.23 1.78
N GLU A 98 -10.31 -17.16 1.73
CA GLU A 98 -11.75 -16.87 1.71
C GLU A 98 -12.34 -17.00 3.10
N VAL A 99 -13.19 -16.04 3.45
CA VAL A 99 -13.86 -15.95 4.74
C VAL A 99 -15.36 -15.82 4.49
N THR A 100 -16.15 -16.73 5.06
CA THR A 100 -17.61 -16.61 5.05
C THR A 100 -18.07 -15.90 6.31
N LEU A 101 -18.63 -14.71 6.12
CA LEU A 101 -19.25 -13.91 7.18
C LEU A 101 -20.72 -14.28 7.29
N LYS A 102 -21.18 -14.57 8.50
CA LYS A 102 -22.60 -14.75 8.78
C LYS A 102 -23.20 -13.43 9.23
N THR A 103 -24.40 -13.09 8.77
CA THR A 103 -25.17 -11.94 9.29
C THR A 103 -25.27 -12.04 10.81
N GLY A 104 -24.96 -10.95 11.52
CA GLY A 104 -24.92 -10.87 12.98
C GLY A 104 -23.66 -11.41 13.63
N SER A 105 -22.71 -11.94 12.87
CA SER A 105 -21.40 -12.30 13.41
C SER A 105 -20.53 -11.07 13.65
N TYR A 106 -19.57 -11.20 14.55
CA TYR A 106 -18.63 -10.12 14.88
C TYR A 106 -17.21 -10.65 14.96
N PHE A 107 -16.27 -9.75 14.86
CA PHE A 107 -14.84 -10.03 15.02
C PHE A 107 -14.14 -8.85 15.68
N PHE A 108 -12.98 -9.13 16.25
CA PHE A 108 -12.10 -8.14 16.85
C PHE A 108 -10.68 -8.30 16.30
N SER A 109 -9.99 -7.19 16.11
CA SER A 109 -8.61 -7.15 15.65
C SER A 109 -7.79 -6.11 16.42
N GLU A 110 -6.57 -6.42 16.77
CA GLU A 110 -5.61 -5.46 17.36
C GLU A 110 -5.01 -4.50 16.33
N GLY A 111 -5.35 -4.68 15.07
CA GLY A 111 -4.91 -3.88 13.93
C GLY A 111 -4.37 -4.75 12.80
N ILE A 112 -4.38 -4.18 11.61
CA ILE A 112 -3.92 -4.84 10.38
C ILE A 112 -3.02 -3.86 9.66
N ALA A 113 -1.75 -4.24 9.44
CA ALA A 113 -0.78 -3.41 8.75
C ALA A 113 -1.22 -3.09 7.32
N TRP A 114 -1.76 -4.09 6.65
CA TRP A 114 -2.48 -3.93 5.39
C TRP A 114 -3.33 -5.17 5.06
N HIS A 115 -4.41 -4.93 4.39
CA HIS A 115 -5.15 -5.95 3.63
C HIS A 115 -5.91 -5.33 2.47
N GLU A 116 -6.43 -6.18 1.62
CA GLU A 116 -7.40 -5.88 0.59
C GLU A 116 -8.49 -6.95 0.61
N GLY A 117 -9.70 -6.61 0.22
CA GLY A 117 -10.85 -7.50 0.21
C GLY A 117 -11.56 -7.52 -1.13
N LEU A 118 -12.21 -8.63 -1.45
CA LEU A 118 -13.07 -8.77 -2.62
C LEU A 118 -14.26 -9.64 -2.27
N ASN A 119 -15.48 -9.17 -2.53
CA ASN A 119 -16.66 -10.01 -2.42
C ASN A 119 -16.68 -11.00 -3.60
N VAL A 120 -16.43 -12.26 -3.30
CA VAL A 120 -16.45 -13.39 -4.27
C VAL A 120 -17.70 -14.24 -4.18
N GLY A 121 -18.65 -13.86 -3.30
CA GLY A 121 -19.95 -14.47 -3.15
C GLY A 121 -21.03 -13.86 -4.04
N GLU A 122 -22.26 -14.28 -3.82
CA GLU A 122 -23.42 -13.86 -4.61
C GLU A 122 -24.32 -12.85 -3.88
N THR A 123 -24.04 -12.58 -2.60
CA THR A 123 -24.82 -11.64 -1.76
C THR A 123 -24.01 -10.40 -1.45
N THR A 124 -24.67 -9.27 -1.26
CA THR A 124 -24.03 -8.05 -0.77
C THR A 124 -23.55 -8.23 0.66
N VAL A 125 -22.25 -8.07 0.89
CA VAL A 125 -21.66 -8.05 2.23
C VAL A 125 -21.66 -6.62 2.74
N SER A 126 -22.10 -6.44 3.99
CA SER A 126 -22.01 -5.16 4.68
C SER A 126 -21.63 -5.35 6.13
N TYR A 127 -20.77 -4.51 6.64
CA TYR A 127 -20.40 -4.54 8.05
C TYR A 127 -20.17 -3.15 8.63
N LEU A 128 -20.42 -3.05 9.92
CA LEU A 128 -20.12 -1.91 10.74
C LEU A 128 -18.75 -2.08 11.36
N MET A 129 -17.92 -1.04 11.28
CA MET A 129 -16.60 -0.98 11.90
C MET A 129 -16.57 0.07 12.98
N ILE A 130 -15.96 -0.25 14.12
CA ILE A 130 -15.75 0.64 15.24
C ILE A 130 -14.27 0.63 15.55
N GLU A 131 -13.62 1.78 15.40
CA GLU A 131 -12.20 1.98 15.66
C GLU A 131 -12.03 2.93 16.84
N PRO A 132 -11.64 2.45 18.04
CA PRO A 132 -11.20 3.30 19.15
C PRO A 132 -9.96 4.11 18.76
N LYS A 133 -9.83 5.32 19.27
CA LYS A 133 -8.66 6.21 19.08
C LYS A 133 -7.73 6.19 20.28
#